data_efb6cae6ebf8a3a1efc780d0638cced1
#
_entry.id   efb6cae6ebf8a3a1efc780d0638cced1
#
_cell.length_a   1.000
_cell.length_b   1.000
_cell.length_c   1.000
_cell.angle_alpha   90.00
_cell.angle_beta   90.00
_cell.angle_gamma   90.00
#
_symmetry.space_group_name_H-M   'P 1'
#
loop_
_entity.id
_entity.type
_entity.pdbx_description
1 polymer ?
#
loop_
_entity_poly.entity_id
_entity_poly.type
_entity_poly.pdbx_seq_one_letter_code
_entity_poly.pdbx_strand_id
1 'polypeptide(L)'
;MGEKLQFTELDQYLFGQGTHYDVYRKLGAHPVKQGKKEGVYFAVWAPNAQAVSVIGEFNDWNEQAAPMKKAGPIGVFETFVPGAKIGQLYKFFIVGMNGEHIYKADPYANEAELRPGTASRITDIGDYKWKDTTWMKNRQKFDETKDAMAIYEVHPGSWMKHPATEENEKGFFNYRELAVKLAQYVKDMGYTHVELMGIAEHPFDGSWGYQVTGYYAPTSRYGTPQDFKYLVDYLHRQKIGVILDWVPAHFPKDAHGLANFDGTAVYEHADPRQGEHPDWGTKIYNYGRPEVKNFLIANALFWIEECHVDGLRVDAVASMLYLDYGKNDGQWVANKYGGNQNLEAIEFFKHLNTVVLGRNHGTVMIAEESTAWPKVTGKAEDDGLGFSLKWNMGWMNDFLEYMKLDPYFRKFNHNKMTFSMTYAYSEKYVLVISHDEVVHLKKSMLEKMPGEPDDKFKNLKAAYTFMFCHPGKKLLFMGQEFGQLREWSEERELDWFLLGEEKHRDLKDFVQTLLKMYHKYPALYGTDTDPSGFEWINADDGDRSIYSFVRKSPTKRNNLLVVCNFTPVERPDYRVGVPKKKQYTLVLDENGQTAKKVFKAEKQDCDNRPFSFAYPLPAYGVAVFQY
;
A
#
# COMPACT_ATOMS: atom_id res chain seq x y z
N MET A 1 -28.31 4.04 -33.25
CA MET A 1 -28.59 2.67 -32.74
C MET A 1 -27.44 2.36 -31.78
N GLY A 2 -27.69 2.26 -30.45
CA GLY A 2 -26.63 1.85 -29.52
C GLY A 2 -26.19 0.42 -29.87
N GLU A 3 -24.90 0.21 -29.98
CA GLU A 3 -24.34 -1.12 -30.21
C GLU A 3 -24.82 -2.06 -29.11
N LYS A 4 -25.24 -3.26 -29.51
CA LYS A 4 -25.62 -4.31 -28.56
C LYS A 4 -24.38 -4.73 -27.79
N LEU A 5 -24.36 -4.55 -26.46
CA LEU A 5 -23.26 -5.05 -25.65
C LEU A 5 -23.22 -6.58 -25.75
N GLN A 6 -22.07 -7.13 -26.10
CA GLN A 6 -21.83 -8.58 -26.24
C GLN A 6 -20.34 -8.86 -26.12
N PHE A 7 -19.98 -10.08 -25.77
CA PHE A 7 -18.59 -10.54 -25.74
C PHE A 7 -18.20 -11.05 -27.14
N THR A 8 -17.46 -10.23 -27.89
CA THR A 8 -17.16 -10.46 -29.31
C THR A 8 -16.02 -11.45 -29.52
N GLU A 9 -15.79 -11.87 -30.77
CA GLU A 9 -14.60 -12.69 -31.13
C GLU A 9 -13.28 -11.98 -30.80
N LEU A 10 -13.23 -10.66 -30.99
CA LEU A 10 -12.06 -9.86 -30.60
C LEU A 10 -11.86 -9.87 -29.07
N ASP A 11 -12.95 -9.71 -28.29
CA ASP A 11 -12.89 -9.79 -26.82
C ASP A 11 -12.37 -11.15 -26.39
N GLN A 12 -12.83 -12.25 -27.02
CA GLN A 12 -12.36 -13.60 -26.73
C GLN A 12 -10.86 -13.78 -27.03
N TYR A 13 -10.42 -13.27 -28.20
CA TYR A 13 -9.03 -13.34 -28.58
C TYR A 13 -8.13 -12.58 -27.58
N LEU A 14 -8.46 -11.32 -27.29
CA LEU A 14 -7.68 -10.49 -26.36
C LEU A 14 -7.67 -11.07 -24.94
N PHE A 15 -8.82 -11.58 -24.47
CA PHE A 15 -8.92 -12.20 -23.15
C PHE A 15 -8.09 -13.48 -23.05
N GLY A 16 -8.14 -14.33 -24.08
CA GLY A 16 -7.32 -15.55 -24.16
C GLY A 16 -5.81 -15.28 -24.36
N GLN A 17 -5.43 -14.06 -24.76
CA GLN A 17 -4.03 -13.61 -24.79
C GLN A 17 -3.60 -12.92 -23.48
N GLY A 18 -4.53 -12.64 -22.57
CA GLY A 18 -4.24 -11.88 -21.33
C GLY A 18 -4.01 -10.39 -21.57
N THR A 19 -4.57 -9.82 -22.64
CA THR A 19 -4.34 -8.43 -23.07
C THR A 19 -5.63 -7.61 -23.22
N HIS A 20 -6.74 -8.13 -22.74
CA HIS A 20 -8.01 -7.39 -22.71
C HIS A 20 -8.10 -6.49 -21.48
N TYR A 21 -7.35 -5.39 -21.47
CA TYR A 21 -7.18 -4.55 -20.27
C TYR A 21 -8.47 -3.86 -19.79
N ASP A 22 -9.45 -3.70 -20.65
CA ASP A 22 -10.76 -3.11 -20.35
C ASP A 22 -11.86 -4.17 -20.23
N VAL A 23 -11.51 -5.43 -19.95
CA VAL A 23 -12.45 -6.56 -19.89
C VAL A 23 -13.57 -6.38 -18.87
N TYR A 24 -13.33 -5.61 -17.81
CA TYR A 24 -14.33 -5.27 -16.78
C TYR A 24 -15.49 -4.40 -17.32
N ARG A 25 -15.35 -3.85 -18.53
CA ARG A 25 -16.45 -3.17 -19.26
C ARG A 25 -17.32 -4.14 -20.05
N LYS A 26 -16.94 -5.41 -20.09
CA LYS A 26 -17.61 -6.48 -20.82
C LYS A 26 -18.10 -7.60 -19.89
N LEU A 27 -17.25 -8.06 -18.97
CA LEU A 27 -17.61 -9.02 -17.92
C LEU A 27 -18.21 -8.28 -16.74
N GLY A 28 -19.15 -8.93 -16.04
CA GLY A 28 -19.90 -8.33 -14.95
C GLY A 28 -21.35 -7.99 -15.34
N ALA A 29 -21.95 -7.06 -14.61
CA ALA A 29 -23.32 -6.57 -14.80
C ALA A 29 -23.30 -5.12 -15.30
N HIS A 30 -23.88 -4.89 -16.47
CA HIS A 30 -23.87 -3.57 -17.13
C HIS A 30 -25.27 -3.10 -17.46
N PRO A 31 -25.79 -2.04 -16.80
CA PRO A 31 -27.04 -1.39 -17.19
C PRO A 31 -26.94 -0.87 -18.62
N VAL A 32 -27.81 -1.35 -19.49
CA VAL A 32 -27.79 -1.00 -20.92
C VAL A 32 -29.20 -0.92 -21.51
N LYS A 33 -29.32 -0.21 -22.62
CA LYS A 33 -30.53 -0.17 -23.43
C LYS A 33 -30.31 -0.96 -24.70
N GLN A 34 -31.07 -2.05 -24.89
CA GLN A 34 -31.08 -2.83 -26.13
C GLN A 34 -32.38 -2.57 -26.91
N GLY A 35 -32.29 -1.83 -28.00
CA GLY A 35 -33.45 -1.37 -28.76
C GLY A 35 -34.34 -0.45 -27.92
N LYS A 36 -35.59 -0.88 -27.64
CA LYS A 36 -36.54 -0.15 -26.80
C LYS A 36 -36.59 -0.63 -25.34
N LYS A 37 -35.84 -1.69 -25.00
CA LYS A 37 -35.86 -2.30 -23.67
C LYS A 37 -34.67 -1.83 -22.86
N GLU A 38 -34.93 -1.32 -21.69
CA GLU A 38 -33.93 -1.07 -20.65
C GLU A 38 -33.76 -2.34 -19.80
N GLY A 39 -32.53 -2.61 -19.33
CA GLY A 39 -32.22 -3.79 -18.55
C GLY A 39 -30.73 -3.87 -18.27
N VAL A 40 -30.26 -5.06 -17.92
CA VAL A 40 -28.87 -5.30 -17.57
C VAL A 40 -28.31 -6.44 -18.43
N TYR A 41 -27.14 -6.19 -19.01
CA TYR A 41 -26.33 -7.22 -19.63
C TYR A 41 -25.44 -7.85 -18.56
N PHE A 42 -25.42 -9.17 -18.52
CA PHE A 42 -24.57 -9.96 -17.61
C PHE A 42 -23.63 -10.84 -18.42
N ALA A 43 -22.38 -10.90 -18.01
CA ALA A 43 -21.40 -11.82 -18.59
C ALA A 43 -20.43 -12.33 -17.53
N VAL A 44 -20.11 -13.64 -17.57
CA VAL A 44 -19.22 -14.30 -16.61
C VAL A 44 -18.37 -15.36 -17.30
N TRP A 45 -17.14 -15.51 -16.84
CA TRP A 45 -16.24 -16.55 -17.31
C TRP A 45 -16.32 -17.78 -16.42
N ALA A 46 -16.84 -18.88 -16.97
CA ALA A 46 -17.00 -20.17 -16.30
C ALA A 46 -16.72 -21.30 -17.31
N PRO A 47 -15.43 -21.50 -17.68
CA PRO A 47 -15.05 -22.26 -18.89
C PRO A 47 -15.48 -23.72 -18.86
N ASN A 48 -15.59 -24.34 -17.69
CA ASN A 48 -15.94 -25.76 -17.53
C ASN A 48 -17.37 -25.99 -17.06
N ALA A 49 -18.18 -24.93 -16.92
CA ALA A 49 -19.58 -25.05 -16.57
C ALA A 49 -20.40 -25.72 -17.69
N GLN A 50 -21.35 -26.58 -17.32
CA GLN A 50 -22.35 -27.14 -18.23
C GLN A 50 -23.40 -26.09 -18.60
N ALA A 51 -23.86 -25.30 -17.61
CA ALA A 51 -24.82 -24.22 -17.79
C ALA A 51 -24.59 -23.12 -16.75
N VAL A 52 -24.99 -21.91 -17.10
CA VAL A 52 -24.99 -20.75 -16.20
C VAL A 52 -26.30 -20.00 -16.35
N SER A 53 -26.85 -19.52 -15.23
CA SER A 53 -27.97 -18.59 -15.19
C SER A 53 -27.65 -17.43 -14.26
N VAL A 54 -28.21 -16.25 -14.54
CA VAL A 54 -28.17 -15.14 -13.58
C VAL A 54 -29.47 -15.12 -12.77
N ILE A 55 -29.32 -15.08 -11.45
CA ILE A 55 -30.42 -15.08 -10.48
C ILE A 55 -30.35 -13.83 -9.61
N GLY A 56 -31.48 -13.28 -9.22
CA GLY A 56 -31.50 -12.08 -8.40
C GLY A 56 -32.91 -11.61 -8.08
N GLU A 57 -33.03 -10.44 -7.46
CA GLU A 57 -34.32 -9.85 -7.09
C GLU A 57 -35.21 -9.56 -8.30
N PHE A 58 -34.64 -9.43 -9.50
CA PHE A 58 -35.39 -9.18 -10.74
C PHE A 58 -36.11 -10.43 -11.30
N ASN A 59 -35.84 -11.60 -10.77
CA ASN A 59 -36.49 -12.87 -11.20
C ASN A 59 -36.77 -13.81 -10.02
N ASP A 60 -36.97 -13.26 -8.82
CA ASP A 60 -37.26 -14.00 -7.58
C ASP A 60 -36.24 -15.13 -7.31
N TRP A 61 -34.96 -14.91 -7.67
CA TRP A 61 -33.89 -15.88 -7.52
C TRP A 61 -34.11 -17.23 -8.25
N ASN A 62 -34.91 -17.21 -9.30
CA ASN A 62 -35.26 -18.42 -10.05
C ASN A 62 -34.13 -18.82 -11.00
N GLU A 63 -33.54 -19.99 -10.75
CA GLU A 63 -32.43 -20.57 -11.49
C GLU A 63 -32.69 -20.78 -13.00
N GLN A 64 -33.96 -20.89 -13.38
CA GLN A 64 -34.41 -21.18 -14.76
C GLN A 64 -34.88 -19.94 -15.52
N ALA A 65 -35.05 -18.80 -14.85
CA ALA A 65 -35.69 -17.64 -15.45
C ALA A 65 -34.78 -16.83 -16.41
N ALA A 66 -33.47 -16.85 -16.18
CA ALA A 66 -32.52 -16.10 -17.01
C ALA A 66 -31.26 -16.93 -17.37
N PRO A 67 -31.42 -17.96 -18.22
CA PRO A 67 -30.29 -18.76 -18.68
C PRO A 67 -29.35 -17.92 -19.55
N MET A 68 -28.05 -18.18 -19.41
CA MET A 68 -27.00 -17.50 -20.13
C MET A 68 -26.52 -18.36 -21.31
N LYS A 69 -26.14 -17.71 -22.40
CA LYS A 69 -25.60 -18.37 -23.59
C LYS A 69 -24.09 -18.29 -23.61
N LYS A 70 -23.45 -19.36 -24.05
CA LYS A 70 -22.00 -19.39 -24.26
C LYS A 70 -21.65 -18.48 -25.45
N ALA A 71 -20.79 -17.46 -25.20
CA ALA A 71 -20.39 -16.47 -26.20
C ALA A 71 -19.30 -16.99 -27.15
N GLY A 72 -18.78 -18.18 -26.94
CA GLY A 72 -17.76 -18.84 -27.76
C GLY A 72 -16.92 -19.85 -26.98
N PRO A 73 -15.81 -20.35 -27.55
CA PRO A 73 -15.05 -21.46 -26.98
C PRO A 73 -14.31 -21.11 -25.70
N ILE A 74 -14.01 -19.82 -25.43
CA ILE A 74 -13.25 -19.41 -24.23
C ILE A 74 -14.00 -19.62 -22.92
N GLY A 75 -15.34 -19.88 -23.00
CA GLY A 75 -16.14 -20.22 -21.83
C GLY A 75 -16.76 -19.02 -21.11
N VAL A 76 -16.93 -17.91 -21.79
CA VAL A 76 -17.75 -16.80 -21.29
C VAL A 76 -19.23 -17.10 -21.57
N PHE A 77 -20.07 -16.89 -20.57
CA PHE A 77 -21.53 -16.95 -20.67
C PHE A 77 -22.10 -15.55 -20.56
N GLU A 78 -23.10 -15.21 -21.39
CA GLU A 78 -23.73 -13.89 -21.42
C GLU A 78 -25.24 -13.94 -21.58
N THR A 79 -25.94 -12.94 -21.07
CA THR A 79 -27.38 -12.73 -21.29
C THR A 79 -27.76 -11.27 -21.07
N PHE A 80 -28.87 -10.84 -21.67
CA PHE A 80 -29.51 -9.56 -21.37
C PHE A 80 -30.84 -9.82 -20.65
N VAL A 81 -31.02 -9.22 -19.47
CA VAL A 81 -32.24 -9.33 -18.67
C VAL A 81 -33.02 -8.03 -18.73
N PRO A 82 -34.10 -7.98 -19.53
CA PRO A 82 -34.95 -6.80 -19.59
C PRO A 82 -35.65 -6.55 -18.24
N GLY A 83 -35.67 -5.25 -17.84
CA GLY A 83 -36.36 -4.86 -16.60
C GLY A 83 -35.55 -5.03 -15.33
N ALA A 84 -34.38 -5.67 -15.36
CA ALA A 84 -33.40 -5.62 -14.26
C ALA A 84 -32.90 -4.18 -14.07
N LYS A 85 -32.67 -3.76 -12.82
CA LYS A 85 -32.40 -2.35 -12.46
C LYS A 85 -31.18 -2.23 -11.56
N ILE A 86 -30.56 -1.05 -11.59
CA ILE A 86 -29.52 -0.64 -10.62
C ILE A 86 -30.08 -0.77 -9.20
N GLY A 87 -29.24 -1.24 -8.30
CA GLY A 87 -29.55 -1.47 -6.89
C GLY A 87 -30.00 -2.89 -6.54
N GLN A 88 -30.45 -3.67 -7.52
CA GLN A 88 -30.89 -5.05 -7.29
C GLN A 88 -29.70 -5.98 -7.03
N LEU A 89 -29.94 -6.96 -6.16
CA LEU A 89 -28.98 -8.02 -5.83
C LEU A 89 -29.05 -9.16 -6.85
N TYR A 90 -27.89 -9.78 -7.11
CA TYR A 90 -27.79 -10.92 -8.02
C TYR A 90 -26.63 -11.85 -7.68
N LYS A 91 -26.69 -13.07 -8.20
CA LYS A 91 -25.60 -14.08 -8.24
C LYS A 91 -25.62 -14.80 -9.58
N PHE A 92 -24.53 -15.50 -9.86
CA PHE A 92 -24.51 -16.52 -10.91
C PHE A 92 -24.82 -17.89 -10.29
N PHE A 93 -25.81 -18.58 -10.87
CA PHE A 93 -26.07 -19.99 -10.63
C PHE A 93 -25.36 -20.77 -11.72
N ILE A 94 -24.48 -21.67 -11.30
CA ILE A 94 -23.58 -22.42 -12.19
C ILE A 94 -23.86 -23.91 -11.99
N VAL A 95 -24.09 -24.63 -13.08
CA VAL A 95 -24.10 -26.08 -13.10
C VAL A 95 -22.69 -26.52 -13.49
N GLY A 96 -21.96 -27.06 -12.54
CA GLY A 96 -20.59 -27.51 -12.73
C GLY A 96 -20.48 -28.76 -13.60
N MET A 97 -19.25 -29.16 -13.91
CA MET A 97 -18.95 -30.27 -14.82
C MET A 97 -19.59 -31.60 -14.40
N ASN A 98 -19.76 -31.83 -13.10
CA ASN A 98 -20.34 -33.06 -12.54
C ASN A 98 -21.81 -32.91 -12.17
N GLY A 99 -22.45 -31.78 -12.57
CA GLY A 99 -23.83 -31.47 -12.26
C GLY A 99 -24.08 -30.85 -10.90
N GLU A 100 -23.03 -30.46 -10.18
CA GLU A 100 -23.15 -29.74 -8.93
C GLU A 100 -23.74 -28.32 -9.13
N HIS A 101 -24.58 -27.88 -8.16
CA HIS A 101 -25.19 -26.56 -8.15
C HIS A 101 -24.33 -25.60 -7.33
N ILE A 102 -23.84 -24.53 -7.94
CA ILE A 102 -22.90 -23.59 -7.36
C ILE A 102 -23.47 -22.16 -7.47
N TYR A 103 -23.39 -21.39 -6.38
CA TYR A 103 -23.87 -20.01 -6.32
C TYR A 103 -22.69 -19.07 -6.08
N LYS A 104 -22.36 -18.24 -7.06
CA LYS A 104 -21.20 -17.35 -7.04
C LYS A 104 -21.57 -15.88 -7.09
N ALA A 105 -20.87 -15.06 -6.30
CA ALA A 105 -20.83 -13.64 -6.55
C ALA A 105 -20.11 -13.38 -7.90
N ASP A 106 -20.38 -12.24 -8.48
CA ASP A 106 -19.75 -11.85 -9.74
C ASP A 106 -18.29 -11.40 -9.51
N PRO A 107 -17.30 -12.05 -10.13
CA PRO A 107 -15.90 -11.65 -9.98
C PRO A 107 -15.59 -10.22 -10.43
N TYR A 108 -16.40 -9.65 -11.33
CA TYR A 108 -16.26 -8.31 -11.87
C TYR A 108 -17.28 -7.31 -11.31
N ALA A 109 -18.04 -7.69 -10.28
CA ALA A 109 -19.00 -6.79 -9.66
C ALA A 109 -18.33 -5.55 -9.11
N ASN A 110 -18.91 -4.39 -9.38
CA ASN A 110 -18.42 -3.12 -8.87
C ASN A 110 -18.98 -2.75 -7.51
N GLU A 111 -20.00 -3.49 -7.03
CA GLU A 111 -20.60 -3.31 -5.72
C GLU A 111 -21.03 -4.66 -5.14
N ALA A 112 -20.75 -4.88 -3.87
CA ALA A 112 -21.16 -6.07 -3.14
C ALA A 112 -22.31 -5.75 -2.19
N GLU A 113 -23.14 -6.76 -1.92
CA GLU A 113 -24.10 -6.71 -0.83
C GLU A 113 -23.38 -6.48 0.50
N LEU A 114 -23.97 -5.67 1.38
CA LEU A 114 -23.45 -5.51 2.73
C LEU A 114 -23.49 -6.84 3.47
N ARG A 115 -22.37 -7.22 4.03
CA ARG A 115 -22.26 -8.47 4.81
C ARG A 115 -23.23 -8.49 6.02
N PRO A 116 -23.72 -9.67 6.42
CA PRO A 116 -23.26 -11.01 6.03
C PRO A 116 -23.78 -11.49 4.66
N GLY A 117 -24.47 -10.65 3.90
CA GLY A 117 -24.86 -10.96 2.53
C GLY A 117 -23.66 -11.24 1.62
N THR A 118 -23.88 -12.06 0.59
CA THR A 118 -22.81 -12.55 -0.30
C THR A 118 -23.15 -12.38 -1.77
N ALA A 119 -24.18 -11.60 -2.08
CA ALA A 119 -24.56 -11.29 -3.45
C ALA A 119 -23.76 -10.10 -3.99
N SER A 120 -23.79 -9.94 -5.29
CA SER A 120 -23.34 -8.74 -5.98
C SER A 120 -24.52 -7.79 -6.17
N ARG A 121 -24.27 -6.48 -6.30
CA ARG A 121 -25.29 -5.46 -6.56
C ARG A 121 -25.05 -4.84 -7.92
N ILE A 122 -26.14 -4.69 -8.70
CA ILE A 122 -26.09 -3.99 -9.98
C ILE A 122 -25.83 -2.51 -9.73
N THR A 123 -24.75 -1.97 -10.27
CA THR A 123 -24.41 -0.54 -10.16
C THR A 123 -23.87 0.01 -11.49
N ASP A 124 -23.97 1.31 -11.69
CA ASP A 124 -23.31 2.01 -12.79
C ASP A 124 -22.12 2.80 -12.24
N ILE A 125 -20.92 2.29 -12.47
CA ILE A 125 -19.70 2.92 -12.01
C ILE A 125 -19.32 4.16 -12.85
N GLY A 126 -19.86 4.29 -14.05
CA GLY A 126 -19.57 5.38 -14.98
C GLY A 126 -20.26 6.72 -14.69
N ASP A 127 -21.21 6.74 -13.74
CA ASP A 127 -22.05 7.93 -13.47
C ASP A 127 -21.37 8.99 -12.56
N TYR A 128 -20.18 8.72 -12.04
CA TYR A 128 -19.48 9.67 -11.17
C TYR A 128 -18.84 10.83 -11.96
N LYS A 129 -19.09 12.07 -11.51
CA LYS A 129 -18.54 13.29 -12.13
C LYS A 129 -17.32 13.79 -11.37
N TRP A 130 -16.15 13.45 -11.87
CA TRP A 130 -14.87 13.82 -11.29
C TRP A 130 -14.62 15.34 -11.29
N LYS A 131 -14.00 15.83 -10.22
CA LYS A 131 -13.60 17.25 -10.06
C LYS A 131 -12.08 17.40 -9.85
N ASP A 132 -11.33 16.33 -10.00
CA ASP A 132 -9.89 16.24 -9.75
C ASP A 132 -9.02 16.46 -11.00
N THR A 133 -9.56 17.01 -12.08
CA THR A 133 -8.85 17.20 -13.35
C THR A 133 -7.48 17.87 -13.20
N THR A 134 -7.34 18.82 -12.28
CA THR A 134 -6.07 19.51 -12.01
C THR A 134 -5.05 18.55 -11.40
N TRP A 135 -5.47 17.69 -10.48
CA TRP A 135 -4.63 16.67 -9.87
C TRP A 135 -4.15 15.67 -10.93
N MET A 136 -5.07 15.08 -11.70
CA MET A 136 -4.78 14.11 -12.74
C MET A 136 -3.79 14.64 -13.78
N LYS A 137 -3.90 15.92 -14.15
CA LYS A 137 -2.94 16.58 -15.04
C LYS A 137 -1.55 16.76 -14.40
N ASN A 138 -1.50 17.05 -13.08
CA ASN A 138 -0.25 17.20 -12.36
C ASN A 138 0.40 15.86 -12.04
N ARG A 139 -0.39 14.81 -11.74
CA ARG A 139 0.07 13.45 -11.51
C ARG A 139 1.01 12.96 -12.61
N GLN A 140 0.69 13.24 -13.87
CA GLN A 140 1.51 12.85 -15.02
C GLN A 140 2.97 13.35 -14.98
N LYS A 141 3.29 14.32 -14.12
CA LYS A 141 4.62 14.89 -13.94
C LYS A 141 5.35 14.39 -12.71
N PHE A 142 4.66 13.60 -11.89
CA PHE A 142 5.24 13.06 -10.67
C PHE A 142 6.38 12.09 -11.02
N ASP A 143 7.50 12.26 -10.32
CA ASP A 143 8.70 11.44 -10.47
C ASP A 143 9.11 10.93 -9.07
N GLU A 144 8.89 9.66 -8.80
CA GLU A 144 9.16 9.04 -7.51
C GLU A 144 10.63 9.15 -7.08
N THR A 145 11.55 9.42 -8.01
CA THR A 145 12.96 9.59 -7.69
C THR A 145 13.32 11.01 -7.26
N LYS A 146 12.47 12.00 -7.59
CA LYS A 146 12.75 13.42 -7.39
C LYS A 146 11.78 14.15 -6.48
N ASP A 147 10.54 13.67 -6.41
CA ASP A 147 9.47 14.32 -5.67
C ASP A 147 9.35 13.77 -4.24
N ALA A 148 8.85 14.60 -3.35
CA ALA A 148 8.60 14.21 -1.98
C ALA A 148 7.45 13.20 -1.91
N MET A 149 7.65 12.11 -1.14
CA MET A 149 6.62 11.13 -0.86
C MET A 149 6.70 10.71 0.60
N ALA A 150 5.73 11.15 1.39
CA ALA A 150 5.50 10.76 2.77
C ALA A 150 4.06 10.20 2.86
N ILE A 151 3.96 8.93 3.20
CA ILE A 151 2.73 8.14 3.14
C ILE A 151 2.17 7.96 4.53
N TYR A 152 0.88 8.20 4.69
CA TYR A 152 0.10 7.88 5.89
C TYR A 152 -0.72 6.63 5.61
N GLU A 153 -0.32 5.48 6.17
CA GLU A 153 -1.02 4.21 6.02
C GLU A 153 -2.22 4.17 6.95
N VAL A 154 -3.40 3.86 6.42
CA VAL A 154 -4.68 3.98 7.13
C VAL A 154 -5.56 2.76 6.90
N HIS A 155 -6.07 2.19 8.00
CA HIS A 155 -7.20 1.27 7.96
C HIS A 155 -8.49 2.07 8.24
N PRO A 156 -9.36 2.30 7.25
CA PRO A 156 -10.52 3.20 7.38
C PRO A 156 -11.45 2.86 8.53
N GLY A 157 -11.71 1.57 8.75
CA GLY A 157 -12.65 1.07 9.76
C GLY A 157 -12.19 1.24 11.21
N SER A 158 -10.92 1.59 11.45
CA SER A 158 -10.35 1.73 12.80
C SER A 158 -9.54 3.01 12.99
N TRP A 159 -9.56 3.92 12.03
CA TRP A 159 -8.92 5.23 12.19
C TRP A 159 -9.70 6.12 13.16
N MET A 160 -10.96 6.35 12.88
CA MET A 160 -11.97 7.01 13.74
C MET A 160 -13.30 6.29 13.62
N LYS A 161 -14.11 6.34 14.68
CA LYS A 161 -15.44 5.73 14.69
C LYS A 161 -16.48 6.69 15.25
N HIS A 162 -17.73 6.51 14.84
CA HIS A 162 -18.88 7.02 15.55
C HIS A 162 -19.17 6.16 16.79
N PRO A 163 -19.90 6.68 17.79
CA PRO A 163 -20.55 5.83 18.78
C PRO A 163 -21.41 4.78 18.06
N ALA A 164 -21.35 3.54 18.51
CA ALA A 164 -22.16 2.47 17.93
C ALA A 164 -23.67 2.74 18.09
N THR A 165 -24.44 2.45 17.04
CA THR A 165 -25.90 2.53 17.02
C THR A 165 -26.48 1.23 16.43
N GLU A 166 -27.80 1.02 16.54
CA GLU A 166 -28.45 -0.13 15.91
C GLU A 166 -28.27 -0.17 14.38
N GLU A 167 -28.18 1.00 13.74
CA GLU A 167 -27.99 1.14 12.29
C GLU A 167 -26.52 1.05 11.86
N ASN A 168 -25.59 1.35 12.77
CA ASN A 168 -24.16 1.32 12.57
C ASN A 168 -23.45 0.72 13.80
N GLU A 169 -23.63 -0.58 13.99
CA GLU A 169 -23.08 -1.31 15.14
C GLU A 169 -21.56 -1.23 15.27
N LYS A 170 -20.86 -1.11 14.15
CA LYS A 170 -19.40 -1.00 14.11
C LYS A 170 -18.92 0.44 14.24
N GLY A 171 -19.79 1.44 14.13
CA GLY A 171 -19.47 2.87 14.21
C GLY A 171 -18.58 3.36 13.05
N PHE A 172 -18.63 2.70 11.89
CA PHE A 172 -17.79 3.10 10.76
C PHE A 172 -18.19 4.48 10.22
N PHE A 173 -17.18 5.28 9.87
CA PHE A 173 -17.41 6.42 8.98
C PHE A 173 -17.70 5.91 7.57
N ASN A 174 -18.64 6.56 6.90
CA ASN A 174 -18.79 6.33 5.46
C ASN A 174 -17.66 7.03 4.68
N TYR A 175 -17.50 6.67 3.41
CA TYR A 175 -16.44 7.24 2.56
C TYR A 175 -16.47 8.77 2.48
N ARG A 176 -17.65 9.39 2.52
CA ARG A 176 -17.78 10.86 2.43
C ARG A 176 -17.37 11.57 3.72
N GLU A 177 -17.71 11.00 4.85
CA GLU A 177 -17.28 11.50 6.16
C GLU A 177 -15.78 11.34 6.34
N LEU A 178 -15.27 10.16 5.99
CA LEU A 178 -13.84 9.84 6.01
C LEU A 178 -13.06 10.82 5.12
N ALA A 179 -13.56 11.12 3.91
CA ALA A 179 -12.91 12.04 2.98
C ALA A 179 -12.57 13.39 3.61
N VAL A 180 -13.53 13.97 4.31
CA VAL A 180 -13.37 15.32 4.90
C VAL A 180 -12.40 15.29 6.08
N LYS A 181 -12.59 14.33 7.00
CA LYS A 181 -11.78 14.25 8.23
C LYS A 181 -10.35 13.82 7.95
N LEU A 182 -10.19 12.79 7.12
CA LEU A 182 -8.87 12.26 6.77
C LEU A 182 -8.06 13.29 5.97
N ALA A 183 -8.68 13.95 4.98
CA ALA A 183 -8.00 14.98 4.20
C ALA A 183 -7.52 16.14 5.06
N GLN A 184 -8.34 16.61 6.01
CA GLN A 184 -7.96 17.68 6.92
C GLN A 184 -6.75 17.26 7.77
N TYR A 185 -6.81 16.07 8.39
CA TYR A 185 -5.75 15.57 9.25
C TYR A 185 -4.43 15.37 8.49
N VAL A 186 -4.46 14.67 7.37
CA VAL A 186 -3.29 14.35 6.53
C VAL A 186 -2.62 15.64 6.01
N LYS A 187 -3.45 16.62 5.58
CA LYS A 187 -2.97 17.92 5.12
C LYS A 187 -2.32 18.72 6.24
N ASP A 188 -2.95 18.77 7.41
CA ASP A 188 -2.43 19.49 8.58
C ASP A 188 -1.10 18.87 9.05
N MET A 189 -1.00 17.55 9.05
CA MET A 189 0.25 16.84 9.35
C MET A 189 1.34 17.08 8.30
N GLY A 190 0.96 17.19 7.03
CA GLY A 190 1.90 17.39 5.92
C GLY A 190 2.30 16.10 5.21
N TYR A 191 1.52 15.02 5.29
CA TYR A 191 1.70 13.86 4.43
C TYR A 191 1.31 14.18 2.99
N THR A 192 1.95 13.51 2.02
CA THR A 192 1.68 13.70 0.59
C THR A 192 0.63 12.72 0.05
N HIS A 193 0.59 11.53 0.62
CA HIS A 193 -0.26 10.43 0.18
C HIS A 193 -0.90 9.75 1.38
N VAL A 194 -2.05 9.15 1.15
CA VAL A 194 -2.63 8.12 2.03
C VAL A 194 -2.48 6.76 1.34
N GLU A 195 -2.20 5.72 2.12
CA GLU A 195 -2.28 4.34 1.68
C GLU A 195 -3.42 3.67 2.43
N LEU A 196 -4.45 3.25 1.69
CA LEU A 196 -5.69 2.73 2.25
C LEU A 196 -5.69 1.21 2.23
N MET A 197 -5.77 0.62 3.42
CA MET A 197 -5.92 -0.82 3.62
C MET A 197 -7.40 -1.23 3.53
N GLY A 198 -7.66 -2.48 3.10
CA GLY A 198 -8.98 -3.10 3.19
C GLY A 198 -10.07 -2.43 2.36
N ILE A 199 -9.73 -1.85 1.22
CA ILE A 199 -10.70 -1.19 0.33
C ILE A 199 -11.41 -2.20 -0.59
N ALA A 200 -10.74 -3.19 -1.14
CA ALA A 200 -11.42 -4.23 -1.91
C ALA A 200 -12.35 -5.06 -1.00
N GLU A 201 -13.52 -5.45 -1.51
CA GLU A 201 -14.51 -6.16 -0.70
C GLU A 201 -13.99 -7.50 -0.18
N HIS A 202 -14.24 -7.74 1.10
CA HIS A 202 -13.78 -8.93 1.83
C HIS A 202 -14.79 -9.31 2.92
N PRO A 203 -14.99 -10.62 3.22
CA PRO A 203 -16.04 -11.05 4.15
C PRO A 203 -15.64 -10.87 5.62
N PHE A 204 -14.37 -11.01 5.96
CA PHE A 204 -13.88 -11.12 7.33
C PHE A 204 -13.05 -9.88 7.74
N ASP A 205 -13.50 -9.13 8.74
CA ASP A 205 -12.82 -7.92 9.25
C ASP A 205 -11.41 -8.22 9.76
N GLY A 206 -11.24 -9.33 10.48
CA GLY A 206 -9.96 -9.76 11.03
C GLY A 206 -8.92 -10.14 9.97
N SER A 207 -9.28 -10.18 8.69
CA SER A 207 -8.32 -10.29 7.59
C SER A 207 -7.69 -8.94 7.20
N TRP A 208 -8.17 -7.83 7.75
CA TRP A 208 -7.74 -6.46 7.43
C TRP A 208 -7.88 -6.09 5.96
N GLY A 209 -8.65 -6.87 5.20
CA GLY A 209 -8.81 -6.74 3.76
C GLY A 209 -7.88 -7.62 2.93
N TYR A 210 -7.09 -8.50 3.53
CA TYR A 210 -6.18 -9.40 2.79
C TYR A 210 -6.84 -10.69 2.27
N GLN A 211 -8.11 -10.95 2.62
CA GLN A 211 -8.90 -12.06 2.08
C GLN A 211 -10.00 -11.54 1.14
N VAL A 212 -9.60 -11.05 -0.02
CA VAL A 212 -10.47 -10.36 -0.98
C VAL A 212 -11.41 -11.34 -1.69
N THR A 213 -12.70 -11.00 -1.74
CA THR A 213 -13.73 -11.72 -2.52
C THR A 213 -14.30 -10.87 -3.65
N GLY A 214 -14.24 -9.53 -3.54
CA GLY A 214 -14.72 -8.59 -4.57
C GLY A 214 -13.61 -7.69 -5.07
N TYR A 215 -12.84 -8.13 -6.06
CA TYR A 215 -11.67 -7.43 -6.55
C TYR A 215 -11.97 -6.08 -7.24
N TYR A 216 -13.14 -5.95 -7.85
CA TYR A 216 -13.59 -4.76 -8.56
C TYR A 216 -14.60 -3.92 -7.78
N ALA A 217 -14.83 -4.25 -6.51
CA ALA A 217 -15.80 -3.58 -5.64
C ALA A 217 -15.09 -2.91 -4.46
N PRO A 218 -15.19 -1.59 -4.28
CA PRO A 218 -14.91 -0.97 -2.98
C PRO A 218 -15.82 -1.58 -1.92
N THR A 219 -15.28 -1.87 -0.73
CA THR A 219 -16.07 -2.52 0.30
C THR A 219 -17.33 -1.72 0.65
N SER A 220 -18.45 -2.42 0.70
CA SER A 220 -19.76 -1.86 1.06
C SER A 220 -19.87 -1.40 2.52
N ARG A 221 -18.88 -1.74 3.36
CA ARG A 221 -18.78 -1.31 4.77
C ARG A 221 -18.90 0.19 4.95
N TYR A 222 -18.35 0.95 4.00
CA TYR A 222 -18.20 2.41 4.10
C TYR A 222 -19.06 3.17 3.09
N GLY A 223 -19.90 2.50 2.33
CA GLY A 223 -20.79 3.12 1.35
C GLY A 223 -20.69 2.54 -0.05
N THR A 224 -21.12 3.32 -1.03
CA THR A 224 -21.20 2.92 -2.44
C THR A 224 -19.87 3.15 -3.19
N PRO A 225 -19.71 2.58 -4.39
CA PRO A 225 -18.58 2.89 -5.28
C PRO A 225 -18.47 4.38 -5.62
N GLN A 226 -19.60 5.08 -5.75
CA GLN A 226 -19.63 6.53 -5.99
C GLN A 226 -19.12 7.30 -4.77
N ASP A 227 -19.38 6.82 -3.56
CA ASP A 227 -18.86 7.42 -2.32
C ASP A 227 -17.35 7.19 -2.19
N PHE A 228 -16.85 6.03 -2.62
CA PHE A 228 -15.41 5.78 -2.71
C PHE A 228 -14.74 6.72 -3.74
N LYS A 229 -15.33 6.86 -4.94
CA LYS A 229 -14.83 7.85 -5.92
C LYS A 229 -14.85 9.27 -5.37
N TYR A 230 -15.85 9.62 -4.56
CA TYR A 230 -15.89 10.91 -3.86
C TYR A 230 -14.72 11.08 -2.88
N LEU A 231 -14.37 10.03 -2.12
CA LEU A 231 -13.22 10.04 -1.22
C LEU A 231 -11.94 10.38 -1.99
N VAL A 232 -11.66 9.66 -3.08
CA VAL A 232 -10.47 9.90 -3.92
C VAL A 232 -10.48 11.31 -4.50
N ASP A 233 -11.60 11.73 -5.13
CA ASP A 233 -11.78 13.08 -5.70
C ASP A 233 -11.55 14.18 -4.67
N TYR A 234 -12.06 14.00 -3.45
CA TYR A 234 -11.90 14.95 -2.37
C TYR A 234 -10.44 15.08 -1.93
N LEU A 235 -9.75 13.95 -1.72
CA LEU A 235 -8.32 13.93 -1.37
C LEU A 235 -7.48 14.61 -2.45
N HIS A 236 -7.72 14.33 -3.72
CA HIS A 236 -7.04 14.96 -4.86
C HIS A 236 -7.23 16.50 -4.87
N ARG A 237 -8.44 16.96 -4.60
CA ARG A 237 -8.70 18.42 -4.49
C ARG A 237 -7.97 19.06 -3.31
N GLN A 238 -7.64 18.29 -2.26
CA GLN A 238 -6.78 18.72 -1.16
C GLN A 238 -5.28 18.50 -1.42
N LYS A 239 -4.90 18.05 -2.62
CA LYS A 239 -3.52 17.74 -3.06
C LYS A 239 -2.89 16.56 -2.30
N ILE A 240 -3.68 15.56 -2.02
CA ILE A 240 -3.27 14.31 -1.36
C ILE A 240 -3.46 13.18 -2.35
N GLY A 241 -2.41 12.41 -2.62
CA GLY A 241 -2.46 11.21 -3.45
C GLY A 241 -3.06 10.03 -2.68
N VAL A 242 -3.58 9.05 -3.42
CA VAL A 242 -4.21 7.85 -2.87
C VAL A 242 -3.54 6.61 -3.42
N ILE A 243 -3.02 5.79 -2.52
CA ILE A 243 -2.47 4.46 -2.81
C ILE A 243 -3.44 3.44 -2.21
N LEU A 244 -3.69 2.34 -2.90
CA LEU A 244 -4.43 1.22 -2.35
C LEU A 244 -3.50 0.06 -2.04
N ASP A 245 -3.76 -0.59 -0.92
CA ASP A 245 -3.21 -1.90 -0.62
C ASP A 245 -3.94 -2.94 -1.47
N TRP A 246 -3.21 -3.66 -2.33
CA TRP A 246 -3.72 -4.55 -3.37
C TRP A 246 -3.13 -5.95 -3.24
N VAL A 247 -3.98 -6.97 -3.26
CA VAL A 247 -3.64 -8.34 -2.90
C VAL A 247 -3.77 -9.29 -4.11
N PRO A 248 -2.81 -9.32 -5.04
CA PRO A 248 -2.83 -10.24 -6.17
C PRO A 248 -2.22 -11.62 -5.84
N ALA A 249 -1.75 -11.83 -4.61
CA ALA A 249 -1.03 -13.04 -4.24
C ALA A 249 -1.96 -14.24 -4.03
N HIS A 250 -3.12 -14.01 -3.42
CA HIS A 250 -4.01 -15.08 -3.00
C HIS A 250 -5.44 -14.59 -2.80
N PHE A 251 -6.37 -15.54 -2.57
CA PHE A 251 -7.77 -15.27 -2.26
C PHE A 251 -8.35 -16.36 -1.33
N PRO A 252 -9.40 -16.04 -0.54
CA PRO A 252 -9.98 -16.96 0.42
C PRO A 252 -10.80 -18.07 -0.25
N LYS A 253 -11.12 -19.12 0.54
CA LYS A 253 -11.89 -20.29 0.10
C LYS A 253 -13.42 -20.14 0.27
N ASP A 254 -13.90 -18.93 0.54
CA ASP A 254 -15.32 -18.64 0.70
C ASP A 254 -16.13 -19.13 -0.50
N ALA A 255 -17.24 -19.83 -0.24
CA ALA A 255 -18.01 -20.52 -1.25
C ALA A 255 -18.55 -19.60 -2.36
N HIS A 256 -18.86 -18.34 -2.03
CA HIS A 256 -19.36 -17.34 -2.99
C HIS A 256 -18.24 -16.65 -3.79
N GLY A 257 -16.96 -16.83 -3.38
CA GLY A 257 -15.80 -16.20 -3.99
C GLY A 257 -15.22 -16.97 -5.17
N LEU A 258 -13.93 -16.73 -5.46
CA LEU A 258 -13.27 -17.26 -6.66
C LEU A 258 -12.89 -18.75 -6.59
N ALA A 259 -12.72 -19.31 -5.38
CA ALA A 259 -12.25 -20.68 -5.21
C ALA A 259 -13.20 -21.70 -5.89
N ASN A 260 -12.64 -22.59 -6.70
CA ASN A 260 -13.40 -23.60 -7.46
C ASN A 260 -14.61 -22.99 -8.19
N PHE A 261 -14.39 -21.92 -8.95
CA PHE A 261 -15.43 -21.02 -9.40
C PHE A 261 -16.56 -21.69 -10.17
N ASP A 262 -16.28 -22.62 -11.07
CA ASP A 262 -17.25 -23.40 -11.84
C ASP A 262 -17.28 -24.88 -11.43
N GLY A 263 -16.87 -25.19 -10.19
CA GLY A 263 -16.65 -26.56 -9.70
C GLY A 263 -15.24 -27.08 -9.98
N THR A 264 -14.43 -26.29 -10.68
CA THR A 264 -13.03 -26.62 -11.01
C THR A 264 -12.10 -25.48 -10.61
N ALA A 265 -10.78 -25.72 -10.62
CA ALA A 265 -9.76 -24.70 -10.43
C ALA A 265 -9.71 -23.75 -11.64
N VAL A 266 -10.43 -22.63 -11.58
CA VAL A 266 -10.50 -21.62 -12.65
C VAL A 266 -9.44 -20.54 -12.47
N TYR A 267 -9.40 -19.94 -11.30
CA TYR A 267 -8.47 -18.86 -10.96
C TYR A 267 -7.18 -19.37 -10.30
N GLU A 268 -7.26 -20.47 -9.58
CA GLU A 268 -6.14 -21.12 -8.89
C GLU A 268 -5.53 -22.27 -9.71
N HIS A 269 -4.38 -22.77 -9.28
CA HIS A 269 -3.84 -24.03 -9.75
C HIS A 269 -4.63 -25.22 -9.18
N ALA A 270 -4.83 -26.24 -10.00
CA ALA A 270 -5.52 -27.48 -9.59
C ALA A 270 -4.68 -28.31 -8.60
N ASP A 271 -3.35 -28.32 -8.74
CA ASP A 271 -2.44 -28.98 -7.82
C ASP A 271 -2.31 -28.10 -6.54
N PRO A 272 -2.72 -28.60 -5.36
CA PRO A 272 -2.66 -27.81 -4.12
C PRO A 272 -1.23 -27.39 -3.72
N ARG A 273 -0.21 -28.11 -4.19
CA ARG A 273 1.19 -27.73 -3.97
C ARG A 273 1.56 -26.42 -4.68
N GLN A 274 0.84 -26.05 -5.74
CA GLN A 274 0.98 -24.78 -6.46
C GLN A 274 -0.18 -23.81 -6.14
N GLY A 275 -1.34 -24.35 -5.82
CA GLY A 275 -2.61 -23.61 -5.70
C GLY A 275 -3.02 -23.24 -4.28
N GLU A 276 -2.22 -23.54 -3.25
CA GLU A 276 -2.59 -23.24 -1.85
C GLU A 276 -1.41 -22.71 -1.03
N HIS A 277 -1.71 -21.74 -0.15
CA HIS A 277 -0.86 -21.34 0.98
C HIS A 277 -1.33 -22.07 2.23
N PRO A 278 -0.59 -23.08 2.73
CA PRO A 278 -1.00 -23.87 3.90
C PRO A 278 -1.19 -23.01 5.15
N ASP A 279 -0.27 -22.08 5.40
CA ASP A 279 -0.24 -21.24 6.60
C ASP A 279 -1.39 -20.22 6.63
N TRP A 280 -1.79 -19.71 5.47
CA TRP A 280 -2.86 -18.70 5.37
C TRP A 280 -4.24 -19.31 5.07
N GLY A 281 -4.28 -20.59 4.68
CA GLY A 281 -5.51 -21.27 4.31
C GLY A 281 -6.15 -20.76 3.03
N THR A 282 -5.40 -20.06 2.18
CA THR A 282 -5.89 -19.38 0.97
C THR A 282 -5.47 -20.11 -0.31
N LYS A 283 -6.12 -19.76 -1.44
CA LYS A 283 -5.75 -20.21 -2.79
C LYS A 283 -4.74 -19.26 -3.41
N ILE A 284 -3.86 -19.80 -4.28
CA ILE A 284 -2.87 -19.05 -5.06
C ILE A 284 -3.36 -18.95 -6.50
N TYR A 285 -3.28 -17.75 -7.08
CA TYR A 285 -3.62 -17.52 -8.47
C TYR A 285 -2.73 -18.31 -9.44
N ASN A 286 -3.32 -18.81 -10.52
CA ASN A 286 -2.59 -19.40 -11.64
C ASN A 286 -2.09 -18.30 -12.59
N TYR A 287 -0.93 -17.72 -12.30
CA TYR A 287 -0.33 -16.65 -13.11
C TYR A 287 0.05 -17.09 -14.53
N GLY A 288 0.19 -18.40 -14.77
CA GLY A 288 0.45 -18.96 -16.10
C GLY A 288 -0.78 -18.96 -17.01
N ARG A 289 -2.00 -18.80 -16.45
CA ARG A 289 -3.23 -18.77 -17.23
C ARG A 289 -3.50 -17.34 -17.74
N PRO A 290 -3.54 -17.14 -19.07
CA PRO A 290 -3.69 -15.78 -19.64
C PRO A 290 -4.92 -15.03 -19.12
N GLU A 291 -6.07 -15.70 -18.97
CA GLU A 291 -7.32 -15.09 -18.50
C GLU A 291 -7.21 -14.65 -17.03
N VAL A 292 -6.44 -15.37 -16.21
CA VAL A 292 -6.17 -15.01 -14.81
C VAL A 292 -5.22 -13.81 -14.74
N LYS A 293 -4.16 -13.80 -15.53
CA LYS A 293 -3.32 -12.59 -15.67
C LYS A 293 -4.14 -11.39 -16.11
N ASN A 294 -5.02 -11.60 -17.08
CA ASN A 294 -5.91 -10.56 -17.58
C ASN A 294 -6.82 -10.01 -16.47
N PHE A 295 -7.41 -10.89 -15.65
CA PHE A 295 -8.24 -10.50 -14.51
C PHE A 295 -7.49 -9.58 -13.57
N LEU A 296 -6.25 -9.93 -13.19
CA LEU A 296 -5.45 -9.15 -12.25
C LEU A 296 -4.93 -7.84 -12.86
N ILE A 297 -4.43 -7.84 -14.10
CA ILE A 297 -3.94 -6.62 -14.77
C ILE A 297 -5.09 -5.63 -15.00
N ALA A 298 -6.23 -6.11 -15.50
CA ALA A 298 -7.40 -5.27 -15.68
C ALA A 298 -7.94 -4.73 -14.35
N ASN A 299 -7.81 -5.49 -13.24
CA ASN A 299 -8.18 -5.03 -11.92
C ASN A 299 -7.27 -3.88 -11.42
N ALA A 300 -5.96 -3.99 -11.61
CA ALA A 300 -5.05 -2.90 -11.29
C ALA A 300 -5.39 -1.62 -12.08
N LEU A 301 -5.67 -1.76 -13.38
CA LEU A 301 -6.08 -0.65 -14.23
C LEU A 301 -7.45 -0.08 -13.83
N PHE A 302 -8.40 -0.92 -13.41
CA PHE A 302 -9.68 -0.47 -12.88
C PHE A 302 -9.52 0.48 -11.70
N TRP A 303 -8.71 0.13 -10.72
CA TRP A 303 -8.46 1.01 -9.58
C TRP A 303 -7.80 2.33 -10.00
N ILE A 304 -6.87 2.29 -10.94
CA ILE A 304 -6.12 3.47 -11.38
C ILE A 304 -6.91 4.34 -12.36
N GLU A 305 -7.61 3.73 -13.32
CA GLU A 305 -8.26 4.47 -14.42
C GLU A 305 -9.73 4.81 -14.14
N GLU A 306 -10.48 3.92 -13.44
CA GLU A 306 -11.88 4.16 -13.09
C GLU A 306 -12.02 4.83 -11.72
N CYS A 307 -11.15 4.49 -10.77
CA CYS A 307 -11.20 5.03 -9.41
C CYS A 307 -10.16 6.13 -9.16
N HIS A 308 -9.34 6.47 -10.15
CA HIS A 308 -8.32 7.52 -10.14
C HIS A 308 -7.24 7.38 -9.06
N VAL A 309 -7.05 6.20 -8.45
CA VAL A 309 -5.98 6.04 -7.45
C VAL A 309 -4.60 6.27 -8.08
N ASP A 310 -3.65 6.76 -7.29
CA ASP A 310 -2.33 7.19 -7.75
C ASP A 310 -1.28 6.07 -7.67
N GLY A 311 -1.63 4.95 -7.06
CA GLY A 311 -0.74 3.80 -6.98
C GLY A 311 -1.34 2.62 -6.27
N LEU A 312 -0.63 1.49 -6.37
CA LEU A 312 -0.94 0.26 -5.68
C LEU A 312 0.29 -0.19 -4.88
N ARG A 313 0.08 -0.48 -3.61
CA ARG A 313 1.01 -1.29 -2.81
C ARG A 313 0.64 -2.74 -3.02
N VAL A 314 1.57 -3.50 -3.57
CA VAL A 314 1.36 -4.90 -3.92
C VAL A 314 1.81 -5.78 -2.76
N ASP A 315 0.83 -6.41 -2.13
CA ASP A 315 1.01 -7.26 -0.96
C ASP A 315 1.75 -8.56 -1.29
N ALA A 316 2.59 -9.01 -0.36
CA ALA A 316 3.20 -10.33 -0.32
C ALA A 316 3.90 -10.77 -1.63
N VAL A 317 4.63 -9.86 -2.29
CA VAL A 317 5.33 -10.16 -3.56
C VAL A 317 6.27 -11.35 -3.43
N ALA A 318 6.97 -11.50 -2.31
CA ALA A 318 7.84 -12.67 -2.07
C ALA A 318 7.07 -14.00 -2.17
N SER A 319 5.85 -14.06 -1.66
CA SER A 319 5.01 -15.26 -1.73
C SER A 319 4.63 -15.65 -3.16
N MET A 320 4.64 -14.70 -4.07
CA MET A 320 4.37 -14.93 -5.50
C MET A 320 5.62 -15.35 -6.25
N LEU A 321 6.79 -14.82 -5.89
CA LEU A 321 8.06 -15.07 -6.56
C LEU A 321 8.67 -16.44 -6.26
N TYR A 322 8.35 -17.03 -5.10
CA TYR A 322 8.93 -18.29 -4.65
C TYR A 322 7.87 -19.37 -4.51
N LEU A 323 8.06 -20.49 -5.26
CA LEU A 323 7.15 -21.64 -5.25
C LEU A 323 7.11 -22.39 -3.91
N ASP A 324 8.17 -22.28 -3.13
CA ASP A 324 8.37 -22.91 -1.81
C ASP A 324 8.06 -21.95 -0.64
N TYR A 325 7.55 -20.74 -0.91
CA TYR A 325 7.24 -19.77 0.16
C TYR A 325 6.24 -20.33 1.16
N GLY A 326 6.62 -20.39 2.45
CA GLY A 326 5.77 -20.92 3.53
C GLY A 326 5.46 -22.42 3.40
N LYS A 327 6.26 -23.20 2.66
CA LYS A 327 6.03 -24.62 2.39
C LYS A 327 7.23 -25.47 2.81
N ASN A 328 6.92 -26.68 3.29
CA ASN A 328 7.94 -27.67 3.61
C ASN A 328 8.30 -28.52 2.37
N ASP A 329 9.33 -29.32 2.50
CA ASP A 329 9.73 -30.30 1.47
C ASP A 329 8.55 -31.20 1.07
N GLY A 330 8.34 -31.34 -0.24
CA GLY A 330 7.22 -32.11 -0.81
C GLY A 330 5.89 -31.35 -0.90
N GLN A 331 5.78 -30.15 -0.34
CA GLN A 331 4.57 -29.32 -0.40
C GLN A 331 4.59 -28.30 -1.56
N TRP A 332 5.62 -28.31 -2.39
CA TRP A 332 5.73 -27.44 -3.54
C TRP A 332 6.27 -28.20 -4.77
N VAL A 333 6.16 -27.59 -5.93
CA VAL A 333 6.60 -28.16 -7.22
C VAL A 333 7.62 -27.22 -7.84
N ALA A 334 8.80 -27.74 -8.18
CA ALA A 334 9.83 -26.97 -8.85
C ALA A 334 9.39 -26.50 -10.24
N ASN A 335 9.95 -25.36 -10.68
CA ASN A 335 9.73 -24.86 -12.04
C ASN A 335 10.40 -25.78 -13.09
N LYS A 336 10.16 -25.49 -14.36
CA LYS A 336 10.68 -26.30 -15.50
C LYS A 336 12.20 -26.43 -15.55
N TYR A 337 12.95 -25.64 -14.77
CA TYR A 337 14.41 -25.69 -14.66
C TYR A 337 14.88 -26.36 -13.36
N GLY A 338 13.95 -26.84 -12.51
CA GLY A 338 14.23 -27.47 -11.23
C GLY A 338 14.44 -26.49 -10.06
N GLY A 339 14.22 -25.20 -10.26
CA GLY A 339 14.36 -24.17 -9.24
C GLY A 339 13.03 -23.82 -8.54
N ASN A 340 13.13 -22.97 -7.50
CA ASN A 340 11.99 -22.53 -6.70
C ASN A 340 11.40 -21.17 -7.17
N GLN A 341 11.95 -20.55 -8.20
CA GLN A 341 11.42 -19.30 -8.73
C GLN A 341 10.11 -19.55 -9.50
N ASN A 342 9.07 -18.77 -9.23
CA ASN A 342 7.82 -18.80 -9.97
C ASN A 342 7.94 -17.96 -11.24
N LEU A 343 8.33 -18.61 -12.34
CA LEU A 343 8.57 -17.96 -13.62
C LEU A 343 7.33 -17.25 -14.18
N GLU A 344 6.14 -17.79 -13.88
CA GLU A 344 4.86 -17.24 -14.32
C GLU A 344 4.52 -15.95 -13.57
N ALA A 345 4.79 -15.89 -12.26
CA ALA A 345 4.61 -14.68 -11.47
C ALA A 345 5.64 -13.60 -11.83
N ILE A 346 6.88 -13.97 -12.15
CA ILE A 346 7.90 -13.03 -12.64
C ILE A 346 7.42 -12.35 -13.93
N GLU A 347 6.94 -13.15 -14.88
CA GLU A 347 6.41 -12.64 -16.16
C GLU A 347 5.14 -11.79 -15.95
N PHE A 348 4.28 -12.22 -15.03
CA PHE A 348 3.11 -11.43 -14.63
C PHE A 348 3.50 -10.04 -14.11
N PHE A 349 4.47 -9.92 -13.21
CA PHE A 349 4.91 -8.62 -12.69
C PHE A 349 5.51 -7.73 -13.78
N LYS A 350 6.35 -8.28 -14.65
CA LYS A 350 6.92 -7.53 -15.79
C LYS A 350 5.81 -6.99 -16.68
N HIS A 351 4.81 -7.83 -17.00
CA HIS A 351 3.66 -7.43 -17.81
C HIS A 351 2.79 -6.39 -17.12
N LEU A 352 2.40 -6.65 -15.86
CA LEU A 352 1.60 -5.74 -15.04
C LEU A 352 2.21 -4.34 -14.98
N ASN A 353 3.46 -4.25 -14.52
CA ASN A 353 4.13 -2.97 -14.30
C ASN A 353 4.38 -2.22 -15.61
N THR A 354 4.72 -2.93 -16.69
CA THR A 354 4.88 -2.32 -18.03
C THR A 354 3.58 -1.70 -18.52
N VAL A 355 2.47 -2.41 -18.37
CA VAL A 355 1.16 -1.92 -18.86
C VAL A 355 0.64 -0.78 -17.98
N VAL A 356 0.66 -0.96 -16.67
CA VAL A 356 0.12 0.03 -15.72
C VAL A 356 0.89 1.34 -15.82
N LEU A 357 2.21 1.30 -15.70
CA LEU A 357 3.05 2.50 -15.71
C LEU A 357 3.16 3.13 -17.11
N GLY A 358 3.10 2.30 -18.15
CA GLY A 358 3.12 2.77 -19.54
C GLY A 358 1.84 3.51 -19.96
N ARG A 359 0.68 3.10 -19.43
CA ARG A 359 -0.61 3.77 -19.68
C ARG A 359 -0.85 4.96 -18.76
N ASN A 360 -0.29 4.94 -17.55
CA ASN A 360 -0.65 5.89 -16.48
C ASN A 360 0.60 6.56 -15.90
N HIS A 361 1.12 7.57 -16.60
CA HIS A 361 2.30 8.31 -16.14
C HIS A 361 2.09 8.96 -14.77
N GLY A 362 3.12 8.88 -13.92
CA GLY A 362 3.13 9.41 -12.56
C GLY A 362 2.38 8.57 -11.53
N THR A 363 1.86 7.41 -11.93
CA THR A 363 1.36 6.38 -11.02
C THR A 363 2.51 5.57 -10.46
N VAL A 364 2.38 5.03 -9.25
CA VAL A 364 3.40 4.21 -8.60
C VAL A 364 2.91 2.79 -8.33
N MET A 365 3.79 1.82 -8.57
CA MET A 365 3.62 0.43 -8.17
C MET A 365 4.66 0.12 -7.10
N ILE A 366 4.23 -0.18 -5.88
CA ILE A 366 5.08 -0.34 -4.71
C ILE A 366 5.08 -1.81 -4.29
N ALA A 367 6.24 -2.46 -4.28
CA ALA A 367 6.34 -3.86 -3.87
C ALA A 367 6.55 -3.99 -2.35
N GLU A 368 5.73 -4.80 -1.69
CA GLU A 368 6.11 -5.40 -0.42
C GLU A 368 6.85 -6.72 -0.72
N GLU A 369 8.18 -6.64 -0.72
CA GLU A 369 9.06 -7.78 -0.98
C GLU A 369 10.14 -7.83 0.10
N SER A 370 10.11 -8.89 0.93
CA SER A 370 10.92 -9.00 2.14
C SER A 370 12.24 -9.78 1.96
N THR A 371 12.48 -10.31 0.75
CA THR A 371 13.67 -11.13 0.47
C THR A 371 14.78 -10.32 -0.24
N ALA A 372 15.87 -11.00 -0.56
CA ALA A 372 16.97 -10.43 -1.34
C ALA A 372 16.75 -10.56 -2.86
N TRP A 373 15.50 -10.63 -3.33
CA TRP A 373 15.23 -10.68 -4.77
C TRP A 373 15.81 -9.44 -5.47
N PRO A 374 16.62 -9.62 -6.53
CA PRO A 374 17.30 -8.50 -7.18
C PRO A 374 16.39 -7.78 -8.16
N LYS A 375 16.67 -6.48 -8.39
CA LYS A 375 16.03 -5.66 -9.43
C LYS A 375 14.50 -5.61 -9.35
N VAL A 376 13.95 -5.60 -8.13
CA VAL A 376 12.49 -5.42 -7.95
C VAL A 376 12.04 -4.11 -8.60
N THR A 377 12.81 -3.04 -8.42
CA THR A 377 12.56 -1.72 -9.02
C THR A 377 13.36 -1.47 -10.30
N GLY A 378 14.05 -2.49 -10.81
CA GLY A 378 14.71 -2.45 -12.11
C GLY A 378 13.70 -2.53 -13.26
N LYS A 379 14.06 -1.97 -14.41
CA LYS A 379 13.19 -2.02 -15.60
C LYS A 379 12.97 -3.45 -16.09
N ALA A 380 11.77 -3.74 -16.58
CA ALA A 380 11.42 -5.06 -17.12
C ALA A 380 12.31 -5.45 -18.32
N GLU A 381 12.70 -4.49 -19.16
CA GLU A 381 13.62 -4.67 -20.29
C GLU A 381 15.04 -5.06 -19.87
N ASP A 382 15.46 -4.70 -18.65
CA ASP A 382 16.75 -5.03 -18.03
C ASP A 382 16.65 -6.22 -17.05
N ASP A 383 15.63 -7.06 -17.24
CA ASP A 383 15.34 -8.24 -16.40
C ASP A 383 14.92 -7.90 -14.95
N GLY A 384 14.44 -6.69 -14.70
CA GLY A 384 13.81 -6.29 -13.45
C GLY A 384 12.32 -6.61 -13.43
N LEU A 385 11.67 -6.46 -12.27
CA LEU A 385 10.22 -6.65 -12.12
C LEU A 385 9.40 -5.42 -12.53
N GLY A 386 10.03 -4.25 -12.66
CA GLY A 386 9.39 -3.03 -13.14
C GLY A 386 8.63 -2.21 -12.09
N PHE A 387 8.73 -2.53 -10.80
CA PHE A 387 8.10 -1.71 -9.75
C PHE A 387 8.71 -0.31 -9.66
N SER A 388 7.89 0.66 -9.27
CA SER A 388 8.37 2.04 -9.02
C SER A 388 9.20 2.12 -7.75
N LEU A 389 8.75 1.47 -6.69
CA LEU A 389 9.32 1.51 -5.34
C LEU A 389 9.25 0.13 -4.68
N LYS A 390 10.08 -0.07 -3.65
CA LYS A 390 10.07 -1.28 -2.81
C LYS A 390 10.09 -0.86 -1.33
N TRP A 391 9.30 -1.51 -0.49
CA TRP A 391 9.42 -1.40 0.97
C TRP A 391 10.80 -1.90 1.42
N ASN A 392 11.49 -1.12 2.25
CA ASN A 392 12.78 -1.52 2.82
C ASN A 392 12.58 -2.29 4.12
N MET A 393 12.21 -3.56 4.02
CA MET A 393 11.98 -4.44 5.17
C MET A 393 13.29 -4.74 5.93
N GLY A 394 14.43 -4.80 5.23
CA GLY A 394 15.74 -4.99 5.86
C GLY A 394 16.11 -3.84 6.77
N TRP A 395 15.98 -2.60 6.29
CA TRP A 395 16.18 -1.41 7.10
C TRP A 395 15.22 -1.38 8.30
N MET A 396 13.95 -1.66 8.07
CA MET A 396 12.93 -1.67 9.11
C MET A 396 13.29 -2.63 10.25
N ASN A 397 13.65 -3.86 9.92
CA ASN A 397 14.02 -4.87 10.92
C ASN A 397 15.23 -4.44 11.74
N ASP A 398 16.33 -4.05 11.10
CA ASP A 398 17.56 -3.61 11.77
C ASP A 398 17.31 -2.37 12.65
N PHE A 399 16.57 -1.40 12.11
CA PHE A 399 16.20 -0.18 12.81
C PHE A 399 15.37 -0.47 14.07
N LEU A 400 14.32 -1.28 13.95
CA LEU A 400 13.46 -1.62 15.08
C LEU A 400 14.17 -2.49 16.12
N GLU A 401 15.01 -3.43 15.69
CA GLU A 401 15.84 -4.21 16.59
C GLU A 401 16.77 -3.33 17.42
N TYR A 402 17.44 -2.36 16.74
CA TYR A 402 18.29 -1.40 17.45
C TYR A 402 17.50 -0.53 18.43
N MET A 403 16.35 -0.01 18.00
CA MET A 403 15.55 0.90 18.83
C MET A 403 14.96 0.23 20.08
N LYS A 404 14.69 -1.09 20.05
CA LYS A 404 14.22 -1.88 21.20
C LYS A 404 15.30 -2.14 22.25
N LEU A 405 16.57 -2.00 21.88
CA LEU A 405 17.68 -2.26 22.82
C LEU A 405 17.71 -1.23 23.95
N ASP A 406 18.00 -1.70 25.16
CA ASP A 406 18.46 -0.81 26.23
C ASP A 406 19.67 0.00 25.69
N PRO A 407 19.72 1.33 25.93
CA PRO A 407 20.78 2.19 25.39
C PRO A 407 22.20 1.72 25.70
N TYR A 408 22.40 1.03 26.82
CA TYR A 408 23.70 0.45 27.18
C TYR A 408 24.20 -0.57 26.16
N PHE A 409 23.30 -1.34 25.53
CA PHE A 409 23.67 -2.38 24.56
C PHE A 409 23.79 -1.83 23.12
N ARG A 410 23.32 -0.61 22.85
CA ARG A 410 23.36 0.00 21.50
C ARG A 410 24.74 0.12 20.93
N LYS A 411 25.76 0.40 21.78
CA LYS A 411 27.15 0.49 21.34
C LYS A 411 27.68 -0.79 20.69
N PHE A 412 27.18 -1.96 21.09
CA PHE A 412 27.56 -3.26 20.53
C PHE A 412 26.75 -3.64 19.28
N ASN A 413 25.74 -2.85 18.93
CA ASN A 413 24.85 -3.07 17.82
C ASN A 413 24.79 -1.84 16.87
N HIS A 414 25.79 -0.99 16.93
CA HIS A 414 25.88 0.27 16.17
C HIS A 414 25.71 0.06 14.66
N ASN A 415 26.23 -1.03 14.13
CA ASN A 415 26.16 -1.38 12.73
C ASN A 415 24.72 -1.64 12.22
N LYS A 416 23.74 -1.98 13.06
CA LYS A 416 22.33 -2.13 12.64
C LYS A 416 21.78 -0.84 12.02
N MET A 417 22.22 0.31 12.48
CA MET A 417 21.79 1.62 11.96
C MET A 417 22.56 2.06 10.71
N THR A 418 23.74 1.50 10.47
CA THR A 418 24.61 1.90 9.35
C THR A 418 24.59 0.89 8.20
N PHE A 419 24.23 -0.37 8.47
CA PHE A 419 24.30 -1.47 7.51
C PHE A 419 23.44 -1.23 6.26
N SER A 420 22.25 -0.65 6.44
CA SER A 420 21.34 -0.35 5.34
C SER A 420 21.97 0.53 4.23
N MET A 421 22.96 1.36 4.57
CA MET A 421 23.65 2.18 3.58
C MET A 421 24.52 1.37 2.61
N THR A 422 24.82 0.12 2.92
CA THR A 422 25.54 -0.79 2.00
C THR A 422 24.71 -1.19 0.79
N TYR A 423 23.37 -1.15 0.92
CA TYR A 423 22.42 -1.52 -0.14
C TYR A 423 21.37 -0.43 -0.44
N ALA A 424 21.42 0.73 0.23
CA ALA A 424 20.40 1.79 0.12
C ALA A 424 20.09 2.25 -1.32
N TYR A 425 20.99 1.98 -2.26
CA TYR A 425 20.88 2.39 -3.67
C TYR A 425 20.74 1.19 -4.63
N SER A 426 20.56 -0.03 -4.10
CA SER A 426 20.32 -1.21 -4.94
C SER A 426 18.91 -1.23 -5.52
N GLU A 427 17.97 -0.60 -4.83
CA GLU A 427 16.57 -0.44 -5.21
C GLU A 427 16.09 0.98 -4.88
N LYS A 428 14.90 1.34 -5.35
CA LYS A 428 14.21 2.59 -4.97
C LYS A 428 13.32 2.30 -3.77
N TYR A 429 13.77 2.71 -2.59
CA TYR A 429 13.16 2.29 -1.33
C TYR A 429 12.14 3.27 -0.75
N VAL A 430 11.12 2.69 -0.09
CA VAL A 430 10.30 3.35 0.94
C VAL A 430 10.74 2.82 2.30
N LEU A 431 11.12 3.71 3.21
CA LEU A 431 11.36 3.38 4.61
C LEU A 431 10.00 3.27 5.29
N VAL A 432 9.68 2.09 5.77
CA VAL A 432 8.35 1.77 6.29
C VAL A 432 8.37 1.44 7.77
N ILE A 433 7.38 1.94 8.49
CA ILE A 433 6.94 1.43 9.79
C ILE A 433 5.43 1.23 9.65
N SER A 434 5.06 0.04 9.16
CA SER A 434 3.70 -0.30 8.72
C SER A 434 2.82 -0.83 9.86
N HIS A 435 1.58 -1.18 9.52
CA HIS A 435 0.63 -1.83 10.43
C HIS A 435 1.18 -3.11 11.05
N ASP A 436 1.94 -3.92 10.30
CA ASP A 436 2.50 -5.20 10.77
C ASP A 436 3.42 -5.06 11.97
N GLU A 437 4.01 -3.88 12.14
CA GLU A 437 4.96 -3.65 13.23
C GLU A 437 4.31 -3.29 14.58
N VAL A 438 3.00 -3.09 14.61
CA VAL A 438 2.27 -2.65 15.82
C VAL A 438 1.12 -3.58 16.19
N VAL A 439 1.24 -4.85 15.84
CA VAL A 439 0.27 -5.93 16.12
C VAL A 439 0.99 -7.19 16.63
N HIS A 440 0.22 -8.19 17.01
CA HIS A 440 0.69 -9.55 17.33
C HIS A 440 1.82 -9.59 18.38
N LEU A 441 1.64 -8.87 19.51
CA LEU A 441 2.60 -8.80 20.62
C LEU A 441 3.94 -8.12 20.27
N LYS A 442 3.98 -7.37 19.17
CA LYS A 442 5.16 -6.57 18.77
C LYS A 442 5.24 -5.23 19.51
N LYS A 443 4.20 -4.84 20.26
CA LYS A 443 4.01 -3.54 20.95
C LYS A 443 3.80 -2.37 19.98
N SER A 444 3.23 -1.26 20.46
CA SER A 444 3.20 0.00 19.72
C SER A 444 4.61 0.59 19.56
N MET A 445 4.78 1.55 18.67
CA MET A 445 6.10 2.18 18.47
C MET A 445 6.64 2.84 19.73
N LEU A 446 5.77 3.51 20.49
CA LEU A 446 6.18 4.12 21.77
C LEU A 446 6.59 3.07 22.80
N GLU A 447 5.83 1.97 22.90
CA GLU A 447 6.12 0.89 23.84
C GLU A 447 7.32 0.01 23.46
N LYS A 448 7.78 0.07 22.23
CA LYS A 448 9.06 -0.53 21.81
C LYS A 448 10.26 0.22 22.38
N MET A 449 10.12 1.51 22.67
CA MET A 449 11.22 2.32 23.19
C MET A 449 11.51 1.94 24.64
N PRO A 450 12.79 1.72 25.00
CA PRO A 450 13.20 1.44 26.38
C PRO A 450 13.18 2.70 27.25
N GLY A 451 13.20 2.50 28.56
CA GLY A 451 13.31 3.58 29.55
C GLY A 451 11.97 4.01 30.15
N GLU A 452 12.04 5.08 30.95
CA GLU A 452 10.89 5.71 31.56
C GLU A 452 10.03 6.46 30.49
N PRO A 453 8.78 6.82 30.77
CA PRO A 453 7.89 7.45 29.80
C PRO A 453 8.51 8.64 29.07
N ASP A 454 9.23 9.52 29.75
CA ASP A 454 9.89 10.68 29.13
C ASP A 454 10.99 10.27 28.15
N ASP A 455 11.75 9.26 28.50
CA ASP A 455 12.82 8.73 27.65
C ASP A 455 12.24 8.05 26.41
N LYS A 456 11.11 7.36 26.53
CA LYS A 456 10.42 6.75 25.38
C LYS A 456 10.05 7.78 24.33
N PHE A 457 9.45 8.91 24.72
CA PHE A 457 9.09 9.99 23.79
C PHE A 457 10.32 10.64 23.15
N LYS A 458 11.35 10.94 23.93
CA LYS A 458 12.61 11.50 23.40
C LYS A 458 13.28 10.54 22.43
N ASN A 459 13.34 9.25 22.79
CA ASN A 459 13.93 8.21 21.97
C ASN A 459 13.15 8.03 20.65
N LEU A 460 11.82 8.07 20.70
CA LEU A 460 10.97 7.98 19.50
C LEU A 460 11.13 9.21 18.57
N LYS A 461 11.27 10.41 19.14
CA LYS A 461 11.61 11.62 18.35
C LYS A 461 12.95 11.50 17.65
N ALA A 462 13.97 10.96 18.33
CA ALA A 462 15.28 10.68 17.75
C ALA A 462 15.19 9.64 16.62
N ALA A 463 14.41 8.57 16.83
CA ALA A 463 14.15 7.55 15.82
C ALA A 463 13.50 8.12 14.56
N TYR A 464 12.44 8.89 14.71
CA TYR A 464 11.75 9.51 13.56
C TYR A 464 12.64 10.54 12.85
N THR A 465 13.45 11.31 13.59
CA THR A 465 14.42 12.24 12.95
C THR A 465 15.40 11.47 12.08
N PHE A 466 15.97 10.38 12.58
CA PHE A 466 16.88 9.53 11.81
C PHE A 466 16.18 8.97 10.56
N MET A 467 14.99 8.41 10.70
CA MET A 467 14.20 7.87 9.60
C MET A 467 13.90 8.93 8.53
N PHE A 468 13.41 10.12 8.93
CA PHE A 468 13.06 11.19 7.98
C PHE A 468 14.28 11.79 7.28
N CYS A 469 15.44 11.73 7.91
CA CYS A 469 16.69 12.21 7.32
C CYS A 469 17.47 11.14 6.56
N HIS A 470 17.14 9.85 6.71
CA HIS A 470 17.75 8.75 5.97
C HIS A 470 17.26 8.69 4.51
N PRO A 471 18.07 8.23 3.51
CA PRO A 471 17.59 8.06 2.14
C PRO A 471 16.39 7.10 2.02
N GLY A 472 15.45 7.45 1.15
CA GLY A 472 14.24 6.69 0.87
C GLY A 472 12.95 7.48 1.15
N LYS A 473 11.84 7.11 0.51
CA LYS A 473 10.51 7.67 0.79
C LYS A 473 10.06 7.22 2.18
N LYS A 474 8.99 7.78 2.72
CA LYS A 474 8.59 7.57 4.12
C LYS A 474 7.18 7.01 4.22
N LEU A 475 6.97 6.04 5.11
CA LEU A 475 5.65 5.55 5.48
C LEU A 475 5.55 5.37 6.99
N LEU A 476 4.51 5.95 7.57
CA LEU A 476 4.08 5.70 8.96
C LEU A 476 2.63 5.21 8.97
N PHE A 477 2.38 4.15 9.73
CA PHE A 477 1.03 3.69 10.01
C PHE A 477 0.33 4.63 10.99
N MET A 478 -0.98 4.79 10.84
CA MET A 478 -1.83 5.65 11.66
C MET A 478 -1.64 5.42 13.17
N GLY A 479 -1.61 6.50 13.95
CA GLY A 479 -1.42 6.49 15.40
C GLY A 479 0.03 6.51 15.86
N GLN A 480 0.98 6.20 15.00
CA GLN A 480 2.40 6.23 15.35
C GLN A 480 2.90 7.67 15.55
N GLU A 481 2.31 8.62 14.82
CA GLU A 481 2.67 10.03 14.84
C GLU A 481 2.35 10.74 16.15
N PHE A 482 1.45 10.20 16.95
CA PHE A 482 1.13 10.73 18.29
C PHE A 482 1.42 9.75 19.43
N GLY A 483 2.09 8.63 19.12
CA GLY A 483 2.53 7.67 20.14
C GLY A 483 1.40 6.85 20.73
N GLN A 484 0.54 6.26 19.90
CA GLN A 484 -0.45 5.26 20.31
C GLN A 484 0.17 4.28 21.31
N LEU A 485 -0.48 4.04 22.46
CA LEU A 485 0.05 3.17 23.52
C LEU A 485 -0.24 1.70 23.24
N ARG A 486 -1.49 1.39 22.89
CA ARG A 486 -1.91 0.02 22.61
C ARG A 486 -1.49 -0.40 21.19
N GLU A 487 -1.30 -1.68 20.99
CA GLU A 487 -1.22 -2.25 19.66
C GLU A 487 -2.50 -1.93 18.87
N TRP A 488 -2.36 -1.83 17.57
CA TRP A 488 -3.49 -1.64 16.66
C TRP A 488 -4.44 -2.84 16.69
N SER A 489 -5.71 -2.57 16.48
CA SER A 489 -6.76 -3.57 16.25
C SER A 489 -7.80 -2.96 15.32
N GLU A 490 -8.27 -3.74 14.36
CA GLU A 490 -9.33 -3.37 13.44
C GLU A 490 -10.69 -3.14 14.11
N GLU A 491 -10.87 -3.70 15.31
CA GLU A 491 -12.14 -3.62 16.04
C GLU A 491 -12.39 -2.25 16.69
N ARG A 492 -11.33 -1.52 17.02
CA ARG A 492 -11.43 -0.25 17.76
C ARG A 492 -10.74 0.89 17.03
N GLU A 493 -11.19 2.11 17.28
CA GLU A 493 -10.51 3.31 16.79
C GLU A 493 -9.17 3.55 17.51
N LEU A 494 -8.36 4.43 16.95
CA LEU A 494 -7.16 4.94 17.60
C LEU A 494 -7.51 5.66 18.91
N ASP A 495 -6.56 5.68 19.83
CA ASP A 495 -6.73 6.33 21.13
C ASP A 495 -6.60 7.86 21.05
N TRP A 496 -7.49 8.50 20.27
CA TRP A 496 -7.48 9.94 20.05
C TRP A 496 -7.52 10.79 21.32
N PHE A 497 -8.04 10.22 22.43
CA PHE A 497 -8.05 10.87 23.74
C PHE A 497 -6.63 11.15 24.27
N LEU A 498 -5.61 10.40 23.84
CA LEU A 498 -4.21 10.64 24.21
C LEU A 498 -3.73 12.03 23.79
N LEU A 499 -4.32 12.65 22.77
CA LEU A 499 -4.03 14.03 22.40
C LEU A 499 -4.49 15.05 23.47
N GLY A 500 -5.24 14.62 24.50
CA GLY A 500 -5.46 15.38 25.74
C GLY A 500 -4.20 15.53 26.59
N GLU A 501 -3.20 14.66 26.42
CA GLU A 501 -1.93 14.67 27.17
C GLU A 501 -0.85 15.44 26.41
N GLU A 502 -0.06 16.23 27.14
CA GLU A 502 0.96 17.11 26.55
C GLU A 502 2.00 16.35 25.73
N LYS A 503 2.54 15.26 26.25
CA LYS A 503 3.60 14.48 25.59
C LYS A 503 3.16 13.91 24.21
N HIS A 504 1.92 13.46 24.12
CA HIS A 504 1.36 12.94 22.85
C HIS A 504 1.13 14.06 21.84
N ARG A 505 0.66 15.25 22.29
CA ARG A 505 0.57 16.42 21.43
C ARG A 505 1.95 16.88 20.94
N ASP A 506 2.93 16.95 21.83
CA ASP A 506 4.29 17.35 21.51
C ASP A 506 4.93 16.40 20.50
N LEU A 507 4.71 15.08 20.62
CA LEU A 507 5.18 14.13 19.63
C LEU A 507 4.51 14.33 18.28
N LYS A 508 3.20 14.54 18.25
CA LYS A 508 2.45 14.81 17.03
C LYS A 508 2.96 16.09 16.35
N ASP A 509 3.15 17.17 17.11
CA ASP A 509 3.65 18.46 16.59
C ASP A 509 5.10 18.33 16.11
N PHE A 510 5.89 17.49 16.77
CA PHE A 510 7.25 17.15 16.33
C PHE A 510 7.24 16.43 14.97
N VAL A 511 6.40 15.39 14.81
CA VAL A 511 6.27 14.67 13.54
C VAL A 511 5.76 15.59 12.43
N GLN A 512 4.81 16.47 12.73
CA GLN A 512 4.36 17.50 11.80
C GLN A 512 5.52 18.43 11.37
N THR A 513 6.40 18.78 12.29
CA THR A 513 7.59 19.60 11.99
C THR A 513 8.58 18.84 11.11
N LEU A 514 8.78 17.54 11.36
CA LEU A 514 9.59 16.67 10.49
C LEU A 514 9.04 16.60 9.06
N LEU A 515 7.72 16.43 8.91
CA LEU A 515 7.05 16.42 7.61
C LEU A 515 7.19 17.76 6.87
N LYS A 516 7.02 18.88 7.56
CA LYS A 516 7.26 20.22 7.01
C LYS A 516 8.72 20.41 6.58
N MET A 517 9.68 19.91 7.38
CA MET A 517 11.10 19.93 7.05
C MET A 517 11.38 19.05 5.82
N TYR A 518 10.79 17.85 5.75
CA TYR A 518 10.91 16.93 4.62
C TYR A 518 10.51 17.62 3.31
N HIS A 519 9.34 18.28 3.27
CA HIS A 519 8.90 19.04 2.09
C HIS A 519 9.82 20.21 1.74
N LYS A 520 10.31 20.91 2.74
CA LYS A 520 11.08 22.14 2.54
C LYS A 520 12.47 21.89 1.93
N TYR A 521 13.08 20.74 2.23
CA TYR A 521 14.46 20.46 1.87
C TYR A 521 14.58 19.31 0.86
N PRO A 522 14.76 19.61 -0.45
CA PRO A 522 14.99 18.59 -1.47
C PRO A 522 16.17 17.66 -1.20
N ALA A 523 17.09 18.05 -0.29
CA ALA A 523 18.13 17.18 0.22
C ALA A 523 17.61 15.87 0.86
N LEU A 524 16.37 15.86 1.33
CA LEU A 524 15.77 14.71 2.03
C LEU A 524 15.03 13.73 1.11
N TYR A 525 14.75 14.11 -0.15
CA TYR A 525 13.98 13.26 -1.06
C TYR A 525 14.46 13.28 -2.52
N GLY A 526 15.13 14.35 -2.96
CA GLY A 526 15.47 14.54 -4.37
C GLY A 526 16.74 13.81 -4.82
N THR A 527 17.40 13.10 -3.90
CA THR A 527 18.62 12.31 -4.13
C THR A 527 18.56 10.95 -3.43
N ASP A 528 17.33 10.43 -3.19
CA ASP A 528 17.15 9.16 -2.48
C ASP A 528 17.70 7.95 -3.24
N THR A 529 17.83 8.06 -4.55
CA THR A 529 18.34 7.00 -5.44
C THR A 529 19.76 7.27 -5.95
N ASP A 530 20.40 8.34 -5.47
CA ASP A 530 21.77 8.76 -5.88
C ASP A 530 22.73 8.71 -4.68
N PRO A 531 23.77 7.84 -4.71
CA PRO A 531 24.77 7.75 -3.64
C PRO A 531 25.43 9.08 -3.31
N SER A 532 25.53 10.00 -4.27
CA SER A 532 26.12 11.33 -4.05
C SER A 532 25.30 12.20 -3.09
N GLY A 533 24.03 11.83 -2.83
CA GLY A 533 23.12 12.53 -1.94
C GLY A 533 23.34 12.31 -0.44
N PHE A 534 24.18 11.34 -0.08
CA PHE A 534 24.45 10.99 1.32
C PHE A 534 25.97 10.92 1.59
N GLU A 535 26.37 11.32 2.79
CA GLU A 535 27.75 11.19 3.23
C GLU A 535 27.79 11.04 4.76
N TRP A 536 28.37 9.97 5.27
CA TRP A 536 28.68 9.85 6.69
C TRP A 536 29.70 10.92 7.09
N ILE A 537 29.43 11.62 8.18
CA ILE A 537 30.45 12.40 8.91
C ILE A 537 31.17 11.46 9.86
N ASN A 538 30.42 10.76 10.72
CA ASN A 538 30.96 9.71 11.57
C ASN A 538 29.97 8.54 11.63
N ALA A 539 30.37 7.40 11.06
CA ALA A 539 29.61 6.15 11.07
C ALA A 539 30.03 5.21 12.21
N ASP A 540 31.14 5.53 12.91
CA ASP A 540 31.81 4.60 13.82
C ASP A 540 31.81 5.06 15.28
N ASP A 541 30.94 6.03 15.64
CA ASP A 541 30.80 6.53 17.02
C ASP A 541 29.95 5.59 17.91
N GLY A 542 30.28 4.30 17.86
CA GLY A 542 29.54 3.25 18.56
C GLY A 542 29.57 3.41 20.07
N ASP A 543 30.71 3.79 20.66
CA ASP A 543 30.85 3.95 22.11
C ASP A 543 29.88 5.00 22.68
N ARG A 544 29.55 6.02 21.90
CA ARG A 544 28.59 7.06 22.28
C ARG A 544 27.19 6.84 21.68
N SER A 545 27.04 5.88 20.74
CA SER A 545 25.82 5.64 19.97
C SER A 545 25.27 6.92 19.33
N ILE A 546 26.18 7.69 18.73
CA ILE A 546 25.86 8.93 18.00
C ILE A 546 26.09 8.69 16.50
N TYR A 547 25.22 9.21 15.69
CA TYR A 547 25.30 9.16 14.23
C TYR A 547 25.30 10.57 13.67
N SER A 548 26.25 10.85 12.80
CA SER A 548 26.30 12.13 12.09
C SER A 548 26.53 11.92 10.59
N PHE A 549 25.72 12.59 9.78
CA PHE A 549 25.77 12.46 8.32
C PHE A 549 25.26 13.72 7.62
N VAL A 550 25.54 13.82 6.34
CA VAL A 550 25.09 14.89 5.45
C VAL A 550 24.08 14.36 4.43
N ARG A 551 23.01 15.12 4.23
CA ARG A 551 22.12 14.99 3.06
C ARG A 551 22.41 16.13 2.10
N LYS A 552 22.69 15.79 0.86
CA LYS A 552 23.04 16.75 -0.18
C LYS A 552 21.88 17.01 -1.12
N SER A 553 21.57 18.27 -1.33
CA SER A 553 20.50 18.68 -2.26
C SER A 553 20.94 18.47 -3.72
N PRO A 554 20.01 18.13 -4.64
CA PRO A 554 20.28 18.06 -6.08
C PRO A 554 20.92 19.35 -6.64
N THR A 555 20.55 20.50 -6.08
CA THR A 555 21.07 21.82 -6.47
C THR A 555 22.38 22.19 -5.79
N LYS A 556 22.92 21.33 -4.91
CA LYS A 556 24.09 21.58 -4.07
C LYS A 556 23.98 22.81 -3.15
N ARG A 557 22.76 23.32 -2.96
CA ARG A 557 22.40 24.40 -2.03
C ARG A 557 21.49 23.83 -0.95
N ASN A 558 21.54 24.41 0.25
CA ASN A 558 20.70 23.96 1.38
C ASN A 558 20.90 22.47 1.71
N ASN A 559 22.16 22.05 1.78
CA ASN A 559 22.50 20.73 2.31
C ASN A 559 22.17 20.68 3.80
N LEU A 560 21.96 19.49 4.32
CA LEU A 560 21.68 19.27 5.73
C LEU A 560 22.77 18.43 6.38
N LEU A 561 23.21 18.85 7.56
CA LEU A 561 23.99 18.05 8.49
C LEU A 561 23.03 17.54 9.57
N VAL A 562 23.05 16.25 9.84
CA VAL A 562 22.18 15.59 10.82
C VAL A 562 23.03 14.98 11.92
N VAL A 563 22.65 15.15 13.17
CA VAL A 563 23.27 14.54 14.34
C VAL A 563 22.18 13.94 15.20
N CYS A 564 22.32 12.65 15.58
CA CYS A 564 21.38 11.94 16.42
C CYS A 564 22.10 11.23 17.56
N ASN A 565 21.71 11.49 18.80
CA ASN A 565 22.21 10.83 20.02
C ASN A 565 21.17 9.81 20.49
N PHE A 566 21.51 8.54 20.50
CA PHE A 566 20.61 7.46 20.92
C PHE A 566 20.89 6.98 22.35
N THR A 567 21.43 7.85 23.21
CA THR A 567 21.70 7.54 24.63
C THR A 567 21.05 8.56 25.57
N PRO A 568 20.77 8.16 26.83
CA PRO A 568 20.27 9.08 27.87
C PRO A 568 21.37 10.01 28.42
N VAL A 569 22.52 10.09 27.75
CA VAL A 569 23.66 10.89 28.20
C VAL A 569 23.75 12.15 27.37
N GLU A 570 23.62 13.30 28.02
CA GLU A 570 23.89 14.59 27.37
C GLU A 570 25.39 14.82 27.13
N ARG A 571 25.70 15.56 26.08
CA ARG A 571 27.06 15.88 25.66
C ARG A 571 27.19 17.40 25.48
N PRO A 572 27.47 18.15 26.59
CA PRO A 572 27.45 19.61 26.55
C PRO A 572 28.43 20.23 25.54
N ASP A 573 29.55 19.59 25.32
CA ASP A 573 30.62 20.04 24.42
C ASP A 573 30.80 19.09 23.22
N TYR A 574 29.70 18.46 22.72
CA TYR A 574 29.83 17.58 21.56
C TYR A 574 30.33 18.34 20.35
N ARG A 575 31.47 17.90 19.81
CA ARG A 575 32.05 18.49 18.61
C ARG A 575 31.76 17.61 17.40
N VAL A 576 31.18 18.21 16.35
CA VAL A 576 30.87 17.52 15.09
C VAL A 576 31.81 18.03 13.98
N GLY A 577 32.43 17.10 13.26
CA GLY A 577 33.20 17.38 12.06
C GLY A 577 32.28 17.83 10.91
N VAL A 578 32.77 18.75 10.08
CA VAL A 578 31.99 19.28 8.97
C VAL A 578 32.80 19.38 7.68
N PRO A 579 32.17 19.20 6.50
CA PRO A 579 32.88 19.16 5.23
C PRO A 579 33.42 20.51 4.77
N LYS A 580 32.91 21.64 5.29
CA LYS A 580 33.24 22.99 4.83
C LYS A 580 33.30 24.00 5.97
N LYS A 581 34.24 24.97 5.86
CA LYS A 581 34.28 26.11 6.75
C LYS A 581 33.18 27.10 6.41
N LYS A 582 31.99 26.87 6.97
CA LYS A 582 30.78 27.67 6.74
C LYS A 582 30.04 27.97 8.04
N GLN A 583 28.93 28.67 7.90
CA GLN A 583 27.90 28.79 8.92
C GLN A 583 26.92 27.63 8.78
N TYR A 584 26.50 27.06 9.89
CA TYR A 584 25.55 25.96 10.04
C TYR A 584 24.37 26.47 10.85
N THR A 585 23.22 26.59 10.20
CA THR A 585 22.00 27.12 10.82
C THR A 585 21.15 25.97 11.32
N LEU A 586 20.89 25.93 12.62
CA LEU A 586 20.00 24.94 13.22
C LEU A 586 18.58 25.13 12.67
N VAL A 587 18.01 24.06 12.12
CA VAL A 587 16.68 24.05 11.50
C VAL A 587 15.73 23.07 12.17
N LEU A 588 16.24 22.18 13.03
CA LEU A 588 15.47 21.30 13.90
C LEU A 588 16.31 20.88 15.09
N ASP A 589 15.74 20.92 16.28
CA ASP A 589 16.26 20.28 17.50
C ASP A 589 15.27 19.25 18.07
N GLU A 590 15.59 18.61 19.20
CA GLU A 590 14.78 17.59 19.88
C GLU A 590 13.41 18.10 20.38
N ASN A 591 13.22 19.40 20.45
CA ASN A 591 11.94 20.05 20.80
C ASN A 591 11.12 20.46 19.58
N GLY A 592 11.59 20.14 18.37
CA GLY A 592 10.95 20.58 17.13
C GLY A 592 11.13 22.08 16.87
N GLN A 593 12.05 22.73 17.58
CA GLN A 593 12.29 24.14 17.39
C GLN A 593 13.13 24.42 16.14
N THR A 594 12.71 25.41 15.38
CA THR A 594 13.41 25.91 14.19
C THR A 594 14.10 27.23 14.49
N ALA A 595 14.58 27.39 15.73
CA ALA A 595 15.30 28.58 16.14
C ALA A 595 16.58 28.72 15.29
N LYS A 596 16.62 29.67 14.37
CA LYS A 596 17.70 29.93 13.42
C LYS A 596 19.06 30.28 14.10
N LYS A 597 19.45 29.46 15.09
CA LYS A 597 20.73 29.59 15.77
C LYS A 597 21.85 29.18 14.81
N VAL A 598 22.85 30.01 14.69
CA VAL A 598 23.97 29.86 13.73
C VAL A 598 25.22 29.44 14.47
N PHE A 599 25.81 28.34 14.02
CA PHE A 599 27.11 27.86 14.45
C PHE A 599 28.15 28.10 13.37
N LYS A 600 29.34 28.56 13.74
CA LYS A 600 30.42 28.82 12.80
C LYS A 600 31.46 27.71 12.90
N ALA A 601 31.78 27.10 11.77
CA ALA A 601 32.82 26.10 11.73
C ALA A 601 34.20 26.73 11.91
N GLU A 602 35.00 26.14 12.79
CA GLU A 602 36.37 26.50 13.12
C GLU A 602 37.36 25.57 12.43
N LYS A 603 38.61 25.99 12.27
CA LYS A 603 39.69 25.13 11.80
C LYS A 603 40.19 24.27 12.97
N GLN A 604 39.42 23.25 13.28
CA GLN A 604 39.72 22.25 14.30
C GLN A 604 39.32 20.90 13.76
N ASP A 605 40.23 19.97 13.72
CA ASP A 605 39.99 18.62 13.20
C ASP A 605 39.03 17.84 14.11
N CYS A 606 38.03 17.20 13.52
CA CYS A 606 37.09 16.31 14.19
C CYS A 606 36.47 15.37 13.15
N ASP A 607 36.19 14.12 13.51
CA ASP A 607 35.53 13.12 12.64
C ASP A 607 36.24 13.00 11.26
N ASN A 608 37.58 13.04 11.22
CA ASN A 608 38.36 13.06 9.98
C ASN A 608 38.06 14.24 9.04
N ARG A 609 37.51 15.35 9.59
CA ARG A 609 37.23 16.59 8.87
C ARG A 609 38.11 17.72 9.41
N PRO A 610 38.61 18.62 8.53
CA PRO A 610 39.50 19.72 8.94
C PRO A 610 38.78 20.88 9.64
N PHE A 611 37.44 20.82 9.66
CA PHE A 611 36.60 21.84 10.28
C PHE A 611 35.56 21.17 11.19
N SER A 612 35.20 21.87 12.25
CA SER A 612 34.18 21.40 13.20
C SER A 612 33.55 22.57 13.96
N PHE A 613 32.50 22.31 14.68
CA PHE A 613 31.93 23.22 15.67
C PHE A 613 31.40 22.43 16.88
N ALA A 614 31.31 23.09 18.03
CA ALA A 614 30.69 22.51 19.23
C ALA A 614 29.18 22.77 19.26
N TYR A 615 28.43 21.76 19.69
CA TYR A 615 26.98 21.81 19.89
C TYR A 615 26.63 21.08 21.20
N PRO A 616 25.85 21.71 22.11
CA PRO A 616 25.37 21.00 23.30
C PRO A 616 24.31 20.00 22.88
N LEU A 617 24.67 18.72 22.81
CA LEU A 617 23.80 17.64 22.34
C LEU A 617 23.10 16.97 23.52
N PRO A 618 21.77 17.12 23.70
CA PRO A 618 21.03 16.57 24.82
C PRO A 618 20.96 15.04 24.82
N ALA A 619 20.49 14.48 25.94
CA ALA A 619 20.07 13.08 26.03
C ALA A 619 18.98 12.79 25.00
N TYR A 620 19.16 11.76 24.17
CA TYR A 620 18.32 11.45 23.01
C TYR A 620 18.14 12.65 22.05
N GLY A 621 19.07 13.58 22.09
CA GLY A 621 19.01 14.82 21.33
C GLY A 621 19.23 14.61 19.85
N VAL A 622 18.59 15.44 19.05
CA VAL A 622 18.76 15.51 17.60
C VAL A 622 19.04 16.95 17.19
N ALA A 623 19.82 17.10 16.13
CA ALA A 623 20.06 18.40 15.54
C ALA A 623 20.20 18.29 14.03
N VAL A 624 19.46 19.13 13.31
CA VAL A 624 19.58 19.24 11.86
C VAL A 624 20.02 20.67 11.52
N PHE A 625 21.10 20.78 10.78
CA PHE A 625 21.68 22.07 10.39
C PHE A 625 21.67 22.22 8.87
N GLN A 626 21.21 23.36 8.40
CA GLN A 626 21.33 23.79 7.00
C GLN A 626 22.65 24.53 6.77
N TYR A 627 23.35 24.24 5.62
CA TYR A 627 24.59 24.93 5.22
C TYR A 627 24.78 25.08 3.71
#